data_6c133abd7955434db798b868a233b0dc
#
_entry.id   6c133abd7955434db798b868a233b0dc
#
_cell.length_a   1.000
_cell.length_b   1.000
_cell.length_c   1.000
_cell.angle_alpha   90.00
_cell.angle_beta   90.00
_cell.angle_gamma   90.00
#
_symmetry.space_group_name_H-M   'P 1'
#
loop_
_entity.id
_entity.type
_entity.pdbx_description
1 polymer ?
#
loop_
_entity_poly.entity_id
_entity_poly.type
_entity_poly.pdbx_seq_one_letter_code
_entity_poly.pdbx_strand_id
1 'polypeptide(L)'
;MASCKRIYSLFLVGCSLFSIGIIGQAVGAAVECIQQTHSHCSCTMSDGSGRYDLTALSGKPNEPFFPNIAGRTEHSETYSYDPCVPYTLKPVSGSEQGSCEGVAGCRKTTAGSTSTYFGIAKHFTVMFLYDSVTQQLILKYTNEDIFHPFTTEVDLKCSPSAANSVTLGHAEDNAVLFELHSPHACLVGDGLSFGSILCIIFSLLVVLYFAGGALFLVFVQNKPVNEAIPNKGFWMELPSLITDGAKFASNGFKSEPATHHRLENVDVDIDDEDEDIVLKGGGSAGVGIVY
;
A
#
# COMPACT_ATOMS: atom_id res chain seq x y z
N MET A 1 -2.11 7.77 -46.19
CA MET A 1 -2.10 8.95 -45.31
C MET A 1 -3.16 8.93 -44.17
N ALA A 2 -4.26 8.20 -44.29
CA ALA A 2 -5.32 8.16 -43.27
C ALA A 2 -5.02 7.24 -42.08
N SER A 3 -4.18 6.21 -42.25
CA SER A 3 -3.91 5.21 -41.17
C SER A 3 -2.98 5.72 -40.05
N CYS A 4 -2.02 6.60 -40.39
CA CYS A 4 -1.04 7.12 -39.43
C CYS A 4 -1.67 8.13 -38.42
N LYS A 5 -2.68 8.91 -38.88
CA LYS A 5 -3.42 9.83 -37.99
C LYS A 5 -4.26 9.11 -36.95
N ARG A 6 -4.78 7.89 -37.24
CA ARG A 6 -5.56 7.11 -36.28
C ARG A 6 -4.69 6.50 -35.17
N ILE A 7 -3.47 6.07 -35.47
CA ILE A 7 -2.55 5.50 -34.48
C ILE A 7 -2.04 6.60 -33.55
N TYR A 8 -1.73 7.78 -34.08
CA TYR A 8 -1.29 8.93 -33.26
C TYR A 8 -2.43 9.44 -32.34
N SER A 9 -3.67 9.43 -32.86
CA SER A 9 -4.85 9.79 -32.06
C SER A 9 -5.14 8.78 -30.95
N LEU A 10 -4.95 7.48 -31.20
CA LEU A 10 -5.13 6.43 -30.19
C LEU A 10 -4.04 6.47 -29.10
N PHE A 11 -2.81 6.82 -29.46
CA PHE A 11 -1.72 6.98 -28.48
C PHE A 11 -1.91 8.22 -27.61
N LEU A 12 -2.34 9.34 -28.18
CA LEU A 12 -2.63 10.56 -27.44
C LEU A 12 -3.89 10.42 -26.56
N VAL A 13 -4.90 9.68 -27.01
CA VAL A 13 -6.09 9.37 -26.22
C VAL A 13 -5.75 8.36 -25.10
N GLY A 14 -4.90 7.38 -25.38
CA GLY A 14 -4.42 6.44 -24.36
C GLY A 14 -3.59 7.13 -23.27
N CYS A 15 -2.67 8.02 -23.60
CA CYS A 15 -1.90 8.82 -22.64
C CYS A 15 -2.79 9.81 -21.87
N SER A 16 -3.76 10.45 -22.52
CA SER A 16 -4.68 11.37 -21.84
C SER A 16 -5.68 10.64 -20.95
N LEU A 17 -6.12 9.43 -21.29
CA LEU A 17 -6.99 8.63 -20.44
C LEU A 17 -6.22 8.06 -19.22
N PHE A 18 -4.94 7.74 -19.36
CA PHE A 18 -4.10 7.34 -18.24
C PHE A 18 -3.81 8.52 -17.29
N SER A 19 -3.66 9.72 -17.83
CA SER A 19 -3.46 10.95 -17.03
C SER A 19 -4.77 11.43 -16.37
N ILE A 20 -5.93 11.21 -16.96
CA ILE A 20 -7.24 11.61 -16.43
C ILE A 20 -7.72 10.61 -15.35
N GLY A 21 -7.30 9.34 -15.43
CA GLY A 21 -7.61 8.33 -14.38
C GLY A 21 -6.94 8.59 -13.04
N ILE A 22 -5.89 9.43 -12.99
CA ILE A 22 -5.17 9.77 -11.74
C ILE A 22 -5.74 11.04 -11.08
N ILE A 23 -6.52 11.86 -11.79
CA ILE A 23 -7.05 13.14 -11.28
C ILE A 23 -8.54 13.04 -10.86
N GLY A 24 -9.14 11.86 -10.96
CA GLY A 24 -10.48 11.59 -10.46
C GLY A 24 -10.52 11.39 -8.94
N GLN A 25 -9.84 12.21 -8.16
CA GLN A 25 -10.03 12.24 -6.71
C GLN A 25 -11.35 12.96 -6.42
N ALA A 26 -12.28 12.21 -5.88
CA ALA A 26 -13.55 12.73 -5.40
C ALA A 26 -13.29 13.89 -4.43
N VAL A 27 -13.61 15.10 -4.87
CA VAL A 27 -13.66 16.27 -4.01
C VAL A 27 -14.73 16.00 -2.96
N GLY A 28 -14.34 15.80 -1.71
CA GLY A 28 -15.24 15.84 -0.58
C GLY A 28 -15.32 14.64 0.37
N ALA A 29 -14.62 13.53 0.15
CA ALA A 29 -14.56 12.51 1.18
C ALA A 29 -13.61 12.95 2.30
N ALA A 30 -14.10 12.93 3.55
CA ALA A 30 -13.24 13.16 4.71
C ALA A 30 -12.10 12.12 4.72
N VAL A 31 -10.89 12.58 4.97
CA VAL A 31 -9.74 11.67 5.12
C VAL A 31 -9.90 10.96 6.45
N GLU A 32 -9.90 9.64 6.41
CA GLU A 32 -10.08 8.78 7.59
C GLU A 32 -8.89 7.83 7.72
N CYS A 33 -8.58 7.42 8.94
CA CYS A 33 -7.63 6.33 9.19
C CYS A 33 -8.43 5.04 9.40
N ILE A 34 -8.36 4.15 8.42
CA ILE A 34 -9.12 2.90 8.39
C ILE A 34 -8.35 1.84 9.18
N GLN A 35 -8.96 1.36 10.27
CA GLN A 35 -8.39 0.33 11.12
C GLN A 35 -8.17 -0.97 10.32
N GLN A 36 -7.03 -1.61 10.53
CA GLN A 36 -6.73 -2.89 9.90
C GLN A 36 -7.48 -4.03 10.60
N THR A 37 -8.01 -4.97 9.82
CA THR A 37 -8.92 -6.05 10.26
C THR A 37 -8.34 -6.95 11.36
N HIS A 38 -7.02 -6.99 11.52
CA HIS A 38 -6.32 -7.85 12.48
C HIS A 38 -5.50 -7.09 13.52
N SER A 39 -5.61 -5.76 13.55
CA SER A 39 -4.83 -4.93 14.47
C SER A 39 -5.68 -3.83 15.07
N HIS A 40 -5.73 -3.78 16.40
CA HIS A 40 -6.40 -2.71 17.14
C HIS A 40 -5.51 -1.49 17.35
N CYS A 41 -4.26 -1.51 16.90
CA CYS A 41 -3.30 -0.44 17.11
C CYS A 41 -2.61 0.02 15.81
N SER A 42 -3.20 -0.27 14.65
CA SER A 42 -2.73 0.23 13.36
C SER A 42 -3.89 0.59 12.44
N CYS A 43 -3.69 1.63 11.65
CA CYS A 43 -4.65 2.06 10.65
C CYS A 43 -3.95 2.62 9.42
N THR A 44 -4.61 2.56 8.27
CA THR A 44 -4.11 3.08 6.99
C THR A 44 -4.97 4.25 6.55
N MET A 45 -4.33 5.32 6.12
CA MET A 45 -5.02 6.52 5.65
C MET A 45 -5.77 6.26 4.33
N SER A 46 -7.01 6.70 4.26
CA SER A 46 -7.89 6.49 3.08
C SER A 46 -7.40 7.22 1.83
N ASP A 47 -6.60 8.26 1.99
CA ASP A 47 -6.00 9.04 0.90
C ASP A 47 -4.67 8.46 0.38
N GLY A 48 -4.18 7.36 0.98
CA GLY A 48 -2.92 6.73 0.62
C GLY A 48 -1.66 7.48 1.10
N SER A 49 -1.80 8.47 2.00
CA SER A 49 -0.67 9.21 2.55
C SER A 49 0.26 8.37 3.44
N GLY A 50 -0.25 7.22 3.95
CA GLY A 50 0.54 6.30 4.74
C GLY A 50 -0.28 5.54 5.77
N ARG A 51 0.40 5.07 6.81
CA ARG A 51 -0.19 4.31 7.92
C ARG A 51 0.37 4.75 9.27
N TYR A 52 -0.42 4.57 10.29
CA TYR A 52 0.03 4.60 11.68
C TYR A 52 0.16 3.16 12.20
N ASP A 53 1.27 2.88 12.88
CA ASP A 53 1.56 1.53 13.39
C ASP A 53 2.17 1.63 14.80
N LEU A 54 1.35 1.35 15.80
CA LEU A 54 1.73 1.39 17.21
C LEU A 54 2.13 0.00 17.74
N THR A 55 2.28 -1.03 16.90
CA THR A 55 2.57 -2.41 17.34
C THR A 55 3.84 -2.53 18.16
N ALA A 56 4.81 -1.65 17.96
CA ALA A 56 6.01 -1.60 18.78
C ALA A 56 5.75 -1.13 20.25
N LEU A 57 4.56 -0.58 20.53
CA LEU A 57 4.12 -0.16 21.88
C LEU A 57 3.23 -1.21 22.53
N SER A 58 3.54 -2.48 22.31
CA SER A 58 2.81 -3.62 22.90
C SER A 58 3.45 -4.04 24.20
N GLY A 59 2.67 -4.06 25.27
CA GLY A 59 3.05 -4.64 26.54
C GLY A 59 2.74 -6.16 26.62
N LYS A 60 2.46 -6.63 27.82
CA LYS A 60 2.10 -8.02 28.07
C LYS A 60 0.70 -8.09 28.71
N PRO A 61 0.04 -9.24 28.72
CA PRO A 61 -1.33 -9.37 29.24
C PRO A 61 -1.55 -8.89 30.67
N ASN A 62 -0.51 -8.85 31.52
CA ASN A 62 -0.57 -8.38 32.91
C ASN A 62 0.39 -7.22 33.18
N GLU A 63 1.02 -6.68 32.18
CA GLU A 63 2.02 -5.62 32.29
C GLU A 63 1.84 -4.65 31.12
N PRO A 64 1.12 -3.52 31.30
CA PRO A 64 0.89 -2.54 30.25
C PRO A 64 2.21 -1.88 29.82
N PHE A 65 2.29 -1.48 28.55
CA PHE A 65 3.49 -0.82 28.01
C PHE A 65 3.81 0.49 28.74
N PHE A 66 2.78 1.26 29.14
CA PHE A 66 2.91 2.49 29.93
C PHE A 66 2.31 2.29 31.32
N PRO A 67 3.07 1.78 32.28
CA PRO A 67 2.64 1.71 33.66
C PRO A 67 2.86 3.06 34.36
N ASN A 68 2.10 3.35 35.40
CA ASN A 68 2.32 4.45 36.35
C ASN A 68 2.36 5.86 35.71
N ILE A 69 1.44 6.14 34.79
CA ILE A 69 1.24 7.51 34.27
C ILE A 69 0.70 8.35 35.43
N ALA A 70 1.37 9.49 35.72
CA ALA A 70 0.98 10.35 36.84
C ALA A 70 -0.39 10.99 36.62
N GLY A 71 -1.25 10.92 37.63
CA GLY A 71 -2.53 11.61 37.68
C GLY A 71 -2.42 13.08 38.09
N ARG A 72 -3.56 13.75 38.23
CA ARG A 72 -3.64 15.16 38.67
C ARG A 72 -3.04 15.39 40.05
N THR A 73 -3.22 14.41 40.93
CA THR A 73 -2.68 14.40 42.31
C THR A 73 -1.62 13.31 42.37
N GLU A 74 -0.36 13.69 42.36
CA GLU A 74 0.81 12.82 42.23
C GLU A 74 0.86 11.61 43.17
N HIS A 75 0.11 11.63 44.28
CA HIS A 75 0.18 10.57 45.28
C HIS A 75 -1.10 9.75 45.44
N SER A 76 -2.19 10.13 44.77
CA SER A 76 -3.48 9.45 44.95
C SER A 76 -4.06 8.82 43.71
N GLU A 77 -3.54 9.20 42.53
CA GLU A 77 -4.09 8.74 41.25
C GLU A 77 -2.97 8.42 40.28
N THR A 78 -3.02 7.23 39.71
CA THR A 78 -2.11 6.78 38.64
C THR A 78 -2.90 6.10 37.54
N TYR A 79 -2.39 6.21 36.33
CA TYR A 79 -2.97 5.57 35.16
C TYR A 79 -1.97 4.58 34.56
N SER A 80 -2.50 3.64 33.80
CA SER A 80 -1.72 2.76 32.94
C SER A 80 -2.40 2.64 31.59
N TYR A 81 -1.62 2.43 30.54
CA TYR A 81 -2.12 2.40 29.17
C TYR A 81 -1.33 1.42 28.28
N ASP A 82 -2.05 0.71 27.42
CA ASP A 82 -1.48 -0.12 26.35
C ASP A 82 -2.35 0.01 25.09
N PRO A 83 -1.83 0.53 23.99
CA PRO A 83 -2.61 0.71 22.76
C PRO A 83 -2.91 -0.59 22.03
N CYS A 84 -2.09 -1.63 22.20
CA CYS A 84 -2.06 -2.78 21.31
C CYS A 84 -2.49 -4.09 21.96
N VAL A 85 -2.19 -4.27 23.24
CA VAL A 85 -2.46 -5.54 23.95
C VAL A 85 -3.40 -5.28 25.13
N PRO A 86 -4.57 -5.95 25.17
CA PRO A 86 -5.43 -5.88 26.34
C PRO A 86 -4.73 -6.48 27.55
N TYR A 87 -4.73 -5.76 28.65
CA TYR A 87 -4.11 -6.22 29.89
C TYR A 87 -5.09 -6.31 31.04
N THR A 88 -4.69 -7.00 32.11
CA THR A 88 -5.50 -7.22 33.28
C THR A 88 -4.70 -6.86 34.53
N LEU A 89 -5.24 -5.93 35.32
CA LEU A 89 -4.73 -5.63 36.65
C LEU A 89 -5.80 -6.03 37.70
N LYS A 90 -5.42 -6.93 38.60
CA LYS A 90 -6.28 -7.43 39.68
C LYS A 90 -5.71 -7.03 41.04
N PRO A 91 -6.57 -6.84 42.02
CA PRO A 91 -6.17 -6.67 43.42
C PRO A 91 -5.23 -7.79 43.88
N VAL A 92 -4.16 -7.42 44.54
CA VAL A 92 -3.19 -8.38 45.12
C VAL A 92 -3.39 -8.52 46.62
N SER A 93 -4.00 -7.53 47.25
CA SER A 93 -4.24 -7.50 48.71
C SER A 93 -5.68 -7.19 49.05
N GLY A 94 -6.12 -7.54 50.28
CA GLY A 94 -7.47 -7.25 50.76
C GLY A 94 -7.81 -5.76 50.94
N SER A 95 -6.83 -4.88 50.80
CA SER A 95 -7.02 -3.43 50.81
C SER A 95 -7.21 -2.84 49.40
N GLU A 96 -7.24 -3.67 48.36
CA GLU A 96 -7.47 -3.26 46.97
C GLU A 96 -8.86 -3.70 46.49
N GLN A 97 -9.54 -2.86 45.73
CA GLN A 97 -10.89 -3.08 45.25
C GLN A 97 -10.97 -2.82 43.74
N GLY A 98 -12.01 -3.37 43.10
CA GLY A 98 -12.20 -3.24 41.66
C GLY A 98 -11.21 -4.07 40.88
N SER A 99 -11.28 -3.98 39.56
CA SER A 99 -10.32 -4.61 38.64
C SER A 99 -10.34 -3.92 37.28
N CYS A 100 -9.25 -4.04 36.56
CA CYS A 100 -9.17 -3.70 35.15
C CYS A 100 -8.95 -4.98 34.36
N GLU A 101 -9.98 -5.48 33.68
CA GLU A 101 -9.90 -6.73 32.91
C GLU A 101 -10.06 -6.49 31.41
N GLY A 102 -9.08 -6.94 30.63
CA GLY A 102 -9.10 -6.84 29.17
C GLY A 102 -9.17 -5.39 28.67
N VAL A 103 -8.49 -4.49 29.36
CA VAL A 103 -8.55 -3.04 29.09
C VAL A 103 -7.33 -2.56 28.30
N ALA A 104 -7.50 -1.43 27.64
CA ALA A 104 -6.40 -0.63 27.09
C ALA A 104 -5.95 0.44 28.10
N GLY A 105 -6.82 0.88 29.00
CA GLY A 105 -6.52 1.88 30.00
C GLY A 105 -7.12 1.57 31.35
N CYS A 106 -6.36 1.79 32.42
CA CYS A 106 -6.75 1.57 33.78
C CYS A 106 -6.36 2.75 34.66
N ARG A 107 -7.30 3.17 35.53
CA ARG A 107 -7.07 4.18 36.60
C ARG A 107 -6.98 3.47 37.94
N LYS A 108 -5.92 3.76 38.66
CA LYS A 108 -5.76 3.36 40.06
C LYS A 108 -5.85 4.60 40.95
N THR A 109 -6.81 4.62 41.88
CA THR A 109 -6.93 5.66 42.93
C THR A 109 -6.54 5.10 44.25
N THR A 110 -5.79 5.83 45.07
CA THR A 110 -5.37 5.42 46.42
C THR A 110 -5.86 6.42 47.44
N ALA A 111 -6.67 5.95 48.40
CA ALA A 111 -7.18 6.75 49.50
C ALA A 111 -6.76 6.09 50.79
N GLY A 112 -5.79 6.71 51.51
CA GLY A 112 -5.18 6.12 52.69
C GLY A 112 -4.49 4.78 52.38
N SER A 113 -4.95 3.69 53.00
CA SER A 113 -4.41 2.34 52.73
C SER A 113 -5.16 1.55 51.64
N THR A 114 -6.23 2.12 51.09
CA THR A 114 -7.08 1.42 50.12
C THR A 114 -6.78 1.91 48.67
N SER A 115 -6.59 1.00 47.76
CA SER A 115 -6.49 1.28 46.35
C SER A 115 -7.68 0.72 45.56
N THR A 116 -8.20 1.49 44.63
CA THR A 116 -9.31 1.11 43.74
C THR A 116 -8.90 1.13 42.31
N TYR A 117 -9.18 0.07 41.58
CA TYR A 117 -8.92 -0.06 40.15
C TYR A 117 -10.20 0.15 39.35
N PHE A 118 -10.13 0.96 38.30
CA PHE A 118 -11.24 1.23 37.41
C PHE A 118 -10.78 1.23 35.95
N GLY A 119 -11.42 0.37 35.13
CA GLY A 119 -11.13 0.32 33.65
C GLY A 119 -11.71 1.52 32.96
N ILE A 120 -10.87 2.35 32.36
CA ILE A 120 -11.25 3.59 31.69
C ILE A 120 -11.35 3.44 30.17
N ALA A 121 -10.70 2.43 29.58
CA ALA A 121 -10.67 2.19 28.15
C ALA A 121 -10.81 0.69 27.87
N LYS A 122 -11.88 0.27 27.21
CA LYS A 122 -12.01 -1.11 26.74
C LYS A 122 -11.22 -1.27 25.46
N HIS A 123 -10.34 -2.26 25.38
CA HIS A 123 -9.44 -2.44 24.24
C HIS A 123 -10.16 -2.60 22.91
N PHE A 124 -11.26 -3.33 22.85
CA PHE A 124 -12.01 -3.61 21.62
C PHE A 124 -12.90 -2.45 21.13
N THR A 125 -13.02 -1.35 21.91
CA THR A 125 -13.83 -0.18 21.53
C THR A 125 -13.02 0.91 20.83
N VAL A 126 -11.76 0.65 20.53
CA VAL A 126 -10.89 1.66 19.89
C VAL A 126 -11.45 2.12 18.56
N MET A 127 -11.50 3.42 18.38
CA MET A 127 -11.80 4.10 17.14
C MET A 127 -10.66 5.06 16.78
N PHE A 128 -10.28 5.04 15.50
CA PHE A 128 -9.27 5.93 14.96
C PHE A 128 -9.96 7.16 14.38
N LEU A 129 -9.77 8.32 15.00
CA LEU A 129 -10.31 9.59 14.55
C LEU A 129 -9.18 10.47 14.01
N TYR A 130 -9.23 10.79 12.74
CA TYR A 130 -8.25 11.66 12.12
C TYR A 130 -8.79 13.07 11.96
N ASP A 131 -8.14 14.02 12.60
CA ASP A 131 -8.44 15.45 12.43
C ASP A 131 -7.62 16.01 11.27
N SER A 132 -8.27 16.29 10.16
CA SER A 132 -7.63 16.82 8.96
C SER A 132 -7.13 18.28 9.11
N VAL A 133 -7.62 19.02 10.10
CA VAL A 133 -7.19 20.41 10.36
C VAL A 133 -5.87 20.42 11.11
N THR A 134 -5.78 19.65 12.17
CA THR A 134 -4.56 19.54 13.00
C THR A 134 -3.58 18.48 12.49
N GLN A 135 -4.02 17.64 11.53
CA GLN A 135 -3.28 16.49 11.01
C GLN A 135 -2.84 15.52 12.12
N GLN A 136 -3.72 15.34 13.12
CA GLN A 136 -3.46 14.48 14.26
C GLN A 136 -4.40 13.29 14.26
N LEU A 137 -3.88 12.13 14.67
CA LEU A 137 -4.66 10.94 14.91
C LEU A 137 -4.97 10.86 16.40
N ILE A 138 -6.23 10.62 16.71
CA ILE A 138 -6.76 10.45 18.07
C ILE A 138 -7.31 9.03 18.18
N LEU A 139 -6.88 8.30 19.20
CA LEU A 139 -7.47 7.01 19.58
C LEU A 139 -8.55 7.28 20.61
N LYS A 140 -9.77 6.92 20.28
CA LYS A 140 -10.91 7.08 21.18
C LYS A 140 -11.38 5.72 21.65
N TYR A 141 -11.48 5.57 22.97
CA TYR A 141 -12.01 4.38 23.64
C TYR A 141 -13.25 4.76 24.42
N THR A 142 -14.17 3.81 24.55
CA THR A 142 -15.35 3.93 25.41
C THR A 142 -15.35 2.78 26.40
N ASN A 143 -15.80 3.06 27.62
CA ASN A 143 -16.21 2.02 28.54
C ASN A 143 -17.75 1.97 28.48
N GLU A 144 -18.30 0.89 27.96
CA GLU A 144 -19.75 0.73 27.77
C GLU A 144 -20.48 0.34 29.08
N ASP A 145 -19.96 0.76 30.20
CA ASP A 145 -20.69 0.60 31.48
C ASP A 145 -21.92 1.51 31.46
N ILE A 146 -23.10 0.91 31.49
CA ILE A 146 -24.40 1.62 31.44
C ILE A 146 -24.55 2.62 32.58
N PHE A 147 -23.91 2.36 33.72
CA PHE A 147 -24.02 3.20 34.91
C PHE A 147 -22.93 4.27 35.00
N HIS A 148 -21.80 4.04 34.38
CA HIS A 148 -20.63 4.94 34.43
C HIS A 148 -19.93 4.98 33.08
N PRO A 149 -20.56 5.60 32.08
CA PRO A 149 -19.93 5.75 30.75
C PRO A 149 -18.64 6.56 30.91
N PHE A 150 -17.53 6.05 30.39
CA PHE A 150 -16.25 6.70 30.44
C PHE A 150 -15.63 6.76 29.05
N THR A 151 -15.08 7.91 28.70
CA THR A 151 -14.41 8.13 27.42
C THR A 151 -12.92 8.38 27.67
N THR A 152 -12.07 7.66 26.95
CA THR A 152 -10.64 7.90 26.94
C THR A 152 -10.21 8.30 25.53
N GLU A 153 -9.58 9.44 25.42
CA GLU A 153 -8.98 9.92 24.19
C GLU A 153 -7.45 9.95 24.34
N VAL A 154 -6.76 9.54 23.29
CA VAL A 154 -5.28 9.52 23.25
C VAL A 154 -4.82 10.23 22.01
N ASP A 155 -4.29 11.43 22.19
CA ASP A 155 -3.69 12.23 21.12
C ASP A 155 -2.32 11.68 20.75
N LEU A 156 -2.13 11.31 19.49
CA LEU A 156 -0.85 10.85 18.97
C LEU A 156 0.02 12.05 18.60
N LYS A 157 1.10 12.22 19.31
CA LYS A 157 2.11 13.28 19.05
C LYS A 157 3.34 12.63 18.40
N CYS A 158 3.49 12.84 17.11
CA CYS A 158 4.68 12.38 16.38
C CYS A 158 5.94 13.03 16.96
N SER A 159 6.83 12.23 17.49
CA SER A 159 8.09 12.66 18.09
C SER A 159 9.23 11.75 17.68
N PRO A 160 9.84 11.94 16.48
CA PRO A 160 10.78 11.00 15.88
C PRO A 160 12.02 10.69 16.72
N SER A 161 12.42 11.61 17.59
CA SER A 161 13.63 11.49 18.40
C SER A 161 13.35 11.32 19.90
N ALA A 162 12.08 11.29 20.31
CA ALA A 162 11.71 11.17 21.72
C ALA A 162 11.63 9.71 22.17
N ALA A 163 11.85 9.46 23.44
CA ALA A 163 11.48 8.20 24.06
C ALA A 163 9.95 8.08 24.11
N ASN A 164 9.44 6.83 24.04
CA ASN A 164 8.02 6.58 24.16
C ASN A 164 7.53 7.03 25.54
N SER A 165 6.56 7.92 25.59
CA SER A 165 5.99 8.43 26.83
C SER A 165 4.51 8.77 26.64
N VAL A 166 3.74 8.59 27.71
CA VAL A 166 2.36 9.04 27.81
C VAL A 166 2.23 9.99 28.98
N THR A 167 1.61 11.13 28.74
CA THR A 167 1.33 12.13 29.77
C THR A 167 -0.17 12.37 29.85
N LEU A 168 -0.64 12.74 31.04
CA LEU A 168 -2.02 13.14 31.25
C LEU A 168 -2.20 14.57 30.75
N GLY A 169 -2.98 14.77 29.69
CA GLY A 169 -3.35 16.08 29.18
C GLY A 169 -4.48 16.70 30.00
N HIS A 170 -5.61 15.99 30.07
CA HIS A 170 -6.79 16.44 30.81
C HIS A 170 -7.54 15.24 31.40
N ALA A 171 -8.17 15.42 32.54
CA ALA A 171 -9.02 14.42 33.13
C ALA A 171 -10.25 15.08 33.80
N GLU A 172 -11.42 14.52 33.54
CA GLU A 172 -12.70 14.84 34.12
C GLU A 172 -13.27 13.61 34.82
N ASP A 173 -14.45 13.74 35.44
CA ASP A 173 -15.05 12.63 36.18
C ASP A 173 -15.33 11.41 35.29
N ASN A 174 -15.70 11.65 34.03
CA ASN A 174 -16.11 10.62 33.06
C ASN A 174 -15.28 10.62 31.76
N ALA A 175 -14.18 11.38 31.71
CA ALA A 175 -13.33 11.45 30.54
C ALA A 175 -11.85 11.69 30.92
N VAL A 176 -10.96 11.11 30.13
CA VAL A 176 -9.52 11.36 30.24
C VAL A 176 -8.91 11.54 28.87
N LEU A 177 -8.02 12.51 28.76
CA LEU A 177 -7.21 12.76 27.59
C LEU A 177 -5.75 12.46 27.93
N PHE A 178 -5.13 11.59 27.15
CA PHE A 178 -3.70 11.32 27.18
C PHE A 178 -3.02 11.91 25.96
N GLU A 179 -1.77 12.27 26.10
CA GLU A 179 -0.87 12.63 25.02
C GLU A 179 0.23 11.56 24.89
N LEU A 180 0.24 10.83 23.77
CA LEU A 180 1.24 9.81 23.46
C LEU A 180 2.33 10.40 22.58
N HIS A 181 3.51 10.63 23.13
CA HIS A 181 4.70 11.05 22.42
C HIS A 181 5.54 9.85 22.02
N SER A 182 5.68 9.61 20.71
CA SER A 182 6.41 8.45 20.23
C SER A 182 6.87 8.62 18.78
N PRO A 183 8.01 8.01 18.36
CA PRO A 183 8.34 7.83 16.96
C PRO A 183 7.29 6.99 16.21
N HIS A 184 6.63 6.07 16.90
CA HIS A 184 5.58 5.20 16.33
C HIS A 184 4.23 5.91 16.17
N ALA A 185 4.06 7.09 16.79
CA ALA A 185 2.92 7.97 16.57
C ALA A 185 3.05 8.84 15.31
N CYS A 186 4.11 8.66 14.53
CA CYS A 186 4.31 9.36 13.26
C CYS A 186 3.64 8.60 12.11
N LEU A 187 3.08 9.36 11.17
CA LEU A 187 2.60 8.79 9.92
C LEU A 187 3.77 8.22 9.13
N VAL A 188 3.75 6.93 8.89
CA VAL A 188 4.73 6.25 8.03
C VAL A 188 4.16 6.24 6.63
N GLY A 189 4.72 7.07 5.74
CA GLY A 189 4.33 7.07 4.33
C GLY A 189 4.62 5.71 3.70
N ASP A 190 3.67 5.19 2.94
CA ASP A 190 3.94 4.06 2.07
C ASP A 190 4.82 4.57 0.93
N GLY A 191 6.13 4.43 1.10
CA GLY A 191 7.09 4.74 0.05
C GLY A 191 6.71 4.02 -1.25
N LEU A 192 7.14 4.57 -2.39
CA LEU A 192 6.94 3.92 -3.69
C LEU A 192 7.39 2.46 -3.59
N SER A 193 6.48 1.53 -3.89
CA SER A 193 6.82 0.11 -3.91
C SER A 193 7.95 -0.13 -4.92
N PHE A 194 8.76 -1.15 -4.70
CA PHE A 194 9.81 -1.53 -5.65
C PHE A 194 9.26 -1.69 -7.07
N GLY A 195 8.04 -2.23 -7.21
CA GLY A 195 7.34 -2.32 -8.49
C GLY A 195 7.03 -0.96 -9.11
N SER A 196 6.59 0.02 -8.32
CA SER A 196 6.34 1.38 -8.81
C SER A 196 7.62 2.05 -9.30
N ILE A 197 8.72 1.87 -8.58
CA ILE A 197 10.05 2.38 -8.99
C ILE A 197 10.46 1.74 -10.32
N LEU A 198 10.33 0.41 -10.46
CA LEU A 198 10.60 -0.29 -11.71
C LEU A 198 9.74 0.22 -12.87
N CYS A 199 8.44 0.42 -12.65
CA CYS A 199 7.54 0.95 -13.68
C CYS A 199 7.94 2.37 -14.11
N ILE A 200 8.34 3.23 -13.18
CA ILE A 200 8.81 4.59 -13.48
C ILE A 200 10.09 4.51 -14.31
N ILE A 201 11.09 3.73 -13.88
CA ILE A 201 12.36 3.56 -14.60
C ILE A 201 12.09 3.01 -15.99
N PHE A 202 11.28 1.96 -16.12
CA PHE A 202 10.93 1.36 -17.40
C PHE A 202 10.24 2.37 -18.33
N SER A 203 9.28 3.15 -17.83
CA SER A 203 8.60 4.18 -18.59
C SER A 203 9.56 5.25 -19.10
N LEU A 204 10.50 5.70 -18.25
CA LEU A 204 11.55 6.66 -18.66
C LEU A 204 12.45 6.09 -19.73
N LEU A 205 12.88 4.82 -19.63
CA LEU A 205 13.69 4.15 -20.63
C LEU A 205 12.97 4.04 -21.98
N VAL A 206 11.68 3.73 -21.97
CA VAL A 206 10.85 3.67 -23.19
C VAL A 206 10.76 5.05 -23.84
N VAL A 207 10.52 6.10 -23.08
CA VAL A 207 10.49 7.48 -23.59
C VAL A 207 11.83 7.88 -24.19
N LEU A 208 12.94 7.61 -23.48
CA LEU A 208 14.29 7.90 -23.96
C LEU A 208 14.62 7.11 -25.24
N TYR A 209 14.21 5.85 -25.33
CA TYR A 209 14.40 5.02 -26.51
C TYR A 209 13.67 5.61 -27.74
N PHE A 210 12.40 5.98 -27.60
CA PHE A 210 11.66 6.57 -28.71
C PHE A 210 12.17 7.96 -29.09
N ALA A 211 12.42 8.83 -28.10
CA ALA A 211 12.94 10.16 -28.35
C ALA A 211 14.34 10.11 -28.97
N GLY A 212 15.26 9.37 -28.36
CA GLY A 212 16.63 9.22 -28.87
C GLY A 212 16.68 8.51 -30.22
N GLY A 213 15.89 7.44 -30.40
CA GLY A 213 15.79 6.73 -31.66
C GLY A 213 15.20 7.59 -32.81
N ALA A 214 14.16 8.36 -32.52
CA ALA A 214 13.58 9.28 -33.50
C ALA A 214 14.56 10.39 -33.87
N LEU A 215 15.22 11.01 -32.89
CA LEU A 215 16.25 12.02 -33.17
C LEU A 215 17.39 11.45 -34.02
N PHE A 216 17.89 10.27 -33.71
CA PHE A 216 18.92 9.59 -34.46
C PHE A 216 18.50 9.33 -35.92
N LEU A 217 17.26 8.82 -36.13
CA LEU A 217 16.73 8.54 -37.46
C LEU A 217 16.55 9.81 -38.30
N VAL A 218 16.10 10.91 -37.70
CA VAL A 218 15.87 12.18 -38.37
C VAL A 218 17.19 12.90 -38.66
N PHE A 219 18.06 13.07 -37.66
CA PHE A 219 19.25 13.90 -37.77
C PHE A 219 20.47 13.18 -38.36
N VAL A 220 20.63 11.89 -38.11
CA VAL A 220 21.79 11.12 -38.57
C VAL A 220 21.47 10.36 -39.86
N GLN A 221 20.29 9.77 -39.97
CA GLN A 221 19.90 9.00 -41.15
C GLN A 221 19.07 9.81 -42.16
N ASN A 222 18.78 11.09 -41.89
CA ASN A 222 17.96 11.97 -42.72
C ASN A 222 16.62 11.38 -43.18
N LYS A 223 16.02 10.52 -42.31
CA LYS A 223 14.71 9.95 -42.61
C LYS A 223 13.58 10.93 -42.31
N PRO A 224 12.50 10.90 -43.10
CA PRO A 224 11.35 11.77 -42.85
C PRO A 224 10.69 11.40 -41.50
N VAL A 225 10.12 12.40 -40.85
CA VAL A 225 9.53 12.28 -39.49
C VAL A 225 8.46 11.18 -39.39
N ASN A 226 7.75 10.89 -40.48
CA ASN A 226 6.76 9.81 -40.57
C ASN A 226 7.37 8.39 -40.51
N GLU A 227 8.68 8.25 -40.70
CA GLU A 227 9.43 6.99 -40.61
C GLU A 227 10.39 6.96 -39.40
N ALA A 228 10.33 7.96 -38.55
CA ALA A 228 11.22 8.14 -37.39
C ALA A 228 10.90 7.25 -36.18
N ILE A 229 10.14 6.15 -36.35
CA ILE A 229 9.88 5.18 -35.29
C ILE A 229 10.97 4.11 -35.29
N PRO A 230 11.81 4.00 -34.25
CA PRO A 230 12.83 2.98 -34.18
C PRO A 230 12.19 1.59 -34.10
N ASN A 231 12.72 0.64 -34.86
CA ASN A 231 12.25 -0.77 -34.90
C ASN A 231 10.74 -0.93 -35.13
N LYS A 232 10.18 -0.18 -36.08
CA LYS A 232 8.74 -0.17 -36.37
C LYS A 232 8.14 -1.58 -36.54
N GLY A 233 8.86 -2.50 -37.21
CA GLY A 233 8.40 -3.89 -37.38
C GLY A 233 8.12 -4.59 -36.05
N PHE A 234 9.05 -4.53 -35.13
CA PHE A 234 8.90 -5.09 -33.78
C PHE A 234 7.66 -4.54 -33.05
N TRP A 235 7.48 -3.23 -33.06
CA TRP A 235 6.35 -2.60 -32.37
C TRP A 235 4.99 -2.91 -33.01
N MET A 236 4.97 -3.19 -34.32
CA MET A 236 3.75 -3.61 -35.02
C MET A 236 3.39 -5.08 -34.73
N GLU A 237 4.37 -5.92 -34.48
CA GLU A 237 4.19 -7.35 -34.18
C GLU A 237 3.91 -7.58 -32.68
N LEU A 238 4.29 -6.66 -31.82
CA LEU A 238 4.15 -6.77 -30.37
C LEU A 238 2.72 -7.09 -29.90
N PRO A 239 1.63 -6.48 -30.44
CA PRO A 239 0.27 -6.83 -30.05
C PRO A 239 -0.11 -8.29 -30.34
N SER A 240 0.37 -8.84 -31.47
CA SER A 240 0.11 -10.26 -31.79
C SER A 240 0.86 -11.19 -30.85
N LEU A 241 2.12 -10.88 -30.54
CA LEU A 241 2.94 -11.63 -29.58
C LEU A 241 2.33 -11.64 -28.16
N ILE A 242 1.81 -10.48 -27.73
CA ILE A 242 1.11 -10.37 -26.43
C ILE A 242 -0.15 -11.24 -26.42
N THR A 243 -0.92 -11.21 -27.51
CA THR A 243 -2.14 -12.02 -27.64
C THR A 243 -1.83 -13.52 -27.62
N ASP A 244 -0.78 -13.93 -28.33
CA ASP A 244 -0.36 -15.33 -28.37
C ASP A 244 0.25 -15.77 -27.04
N GLY A 245 1.01 -14.91 -26.37
CA GLY A 245 1.49 -15.14 -25.02
C GLY A 245 0.35 -15.27 -23.99
N ALA A 246 -0.68 -14.44 -24.11
CA ALA A 246 -1.86 -14.52 -23.23
C ALA A 246 -2.65 -15.82 -23.46
N LYS A 247 -2.82 -16.22 -24.72
CA LYS A 247 -3.44 -17.53 -25.06
C LYS A 247 -2.62 -18.70 -24.51
N PHE A 248 -1.31 -18.66 -24.69
CA PHE A 248 -0.41 -19.69 -24.15
C PHE A 248 -0.53 -19.79 -22.62
N ALA A 249 -0.54 -18.67 -21.92
CA ALA A 249 -0.70 -18.65 -20.46
C ALA A 249 -2.09 -19.15 -20.03
N SER A 250 -3.17 -18.76 -20.73
CA SER A 250 -4.54 -19.20 -20.44
C SER A 250 -4.76 -20.70 -20.70
N ASN A 251 -4.02 -21.29 -21.66
CA ASN A 251 -4.05 -22.72 -21.98
C ASN A 251 -3.14 -23.58 -21.07
N GLY A 252 -2.72 -23.04 -19.91
CA GLY A 252 -1.90 -23.76 -18.93
C GLY A 252 -0.50 -24.10 -19.44
N PHE A 253 0.12 -23.17 -20.19
CA PHE A 253 1.47 -23.30 -20.78
C PHE A 253 1.63 -24.48 -21.75
N LYS A 254 0.53 -24.92 -22.37
CA LYS A 254 0.56 -25.94 -23.42
C LYS A 254 0.61 -25.24 -24.77
N SER A 255 1.65 -25.56 -25.55
CA SER A 255 1.72 -25.17 -26.97
C SER A 255 0.68 -25.93 -27.76
N GLU A 256 -0.13 -25.23 -28.55
CA GLU A 256 -0.95 -25.92 -29.56
C GLU A 256 -0.01 -26.59 -30.58
N PRO A 257 -0.28 -27.84 -30.98
CA PRO A 257 0.52 -28.47 -32.03
C PRO A 257 0.40 -27.63 -33.31
N ALA A 258 1.54 -27.23 -33.83
CA ALA A 258 1.60 -26.49 -35.07
C ALA A 258 0.87 -27.35 -36.15
N THR A 259 -0.29 -26.88 -36.57
CA THR A 259 -0.95 -27.42 -37.77
C THR A 259 -0.10 -27.02 -38.96
N HIS A 260 0.75 -27.95 -39.39
CA HIS A 260 1.42 -27.82 -40.69
C HIS A 260 0.32 -27.78 -41.73
N HIS A 261 -0.02 -26.59 -42.24
CA HIS A 261 -0.70 -26.49 -43.50
C HIS A 261 0.23 -27.08 -44.55
N ARG A 262 -0.03 -28.34 -44.88
CA ARG A 262 0.54 -28.99 -46.06
C ARG A 262 0.20 -28.09 -47.23
N LEU A 263 1.23 -27.47 -47.81
CA LEU A 263 1.12 -26.79 -49.07
C LEU A 263 0.89 -27.88 -50.14
N GLU A 264 -0.38 -28.26 -50.32
CA GLU A 264 -0.83 -29.11 -51.38
C GLU A 264 -1.24 -28.19 -52.52
N ASN A 265 -0.57 -28.39 -53.66
CA ASN A 265 -0.76 -27.71 -54.93
C ASN A 265 -0.01 -26.38 -55.10
N VAL A 266 1.30 -26.49 -55.28
CA VAL A 266 2.02 -25.62 -56.20
C VAL A 266 2.13 -26.44 -57.50
N ASP A 267 1.26 -26.18 -58.44
CA ASP A 267 1.47 -26.60 -59.84
C ASP A 267 2.69 -25.83 -60.35
N VAL A 268 3.81 -26.52 -60.47
CA VAL A 268 5.03 -25.97 -61.07
C VAL A 268 4.89 -26.31 -62.56
N ASP A 269 4.47 -25.34 -63.36
CA ASP A 269 4.70 -25.34 -64.79
C ASP A 269 6.20 -25.22 -65.02
N ILE A 270 6.81 -26.33 -65.43
CA ILE A 270 8.22 -26.38 -65.82
C ILE A 270 8.27 -25.98 -67.29
N ASP A 271 8.55 -24.71 -67.55
CA ASP A 271 9.06 -24.29 -68.87
C ASP A 271 10.58 -24.47 -68.85
N ASP A 272 11.04 -25.38 -69.69
CA ASP A 272 12.45 -25.65 -69.97
C ASP A 272 13.09 -24.44 -70.64
N GLU A 273 13.83 -23.60 -69.90
CA GLU A 273 14.95 -22.87 -70.47
C GLU A 273 15.94 -22.49 -69.34
N ASP A 274 17.17 -22.81 -69.56
CA ASP A 274 18.35 -22.68 -68.74
C ASP A 274 18.53 -21.27 -68.14
N GLU A 275 18.76 -21.18 -66.81
CA GLU A 275 19.85 -20.39 -66.20
C GLU A 275 19.73 -20.36 -64.64
N ASP A 276 20.83 -20.62 -64.03
CA ASP A 276 21.30 -20.48 -62.66
C ASP A 276 20.35 -19.91 -61.60
N ILE A 277 19.73 -20.78 -60.79
CA ILE A 277 19.02 -20.39 -59.56
C ILE A 277 19.99 -20.36 -58.39
N VAL A 278 20.42 -19.13 -58.01
CA VAL A 278 21.08 -18.87 -56.74
C VAL A 278 20.05 -18.88 -55.60
N LEU A 279 19.91 -19.98 -54.94
CA LEU A 279 19.11 -20.08 -53.73
C LEU A 279 19.80 -19.36 -52.55
N LYS A 280 19.31 -18.17 -52.21
CA LYS A 280 19.70 -17.44 -51.01
C LYS A 280 18.86 -17.94 -49.82
N GLY A 281 19.20 -19.12 -49.32
CA GLY A 281 18.60 -19.72 -48.14
C GLY A 281 19.19 -19.14 -46.84
N GLY A 282 18.41 -18.34 -46.12
CA GLY A 282 18.64 -18.06 -44.72
C GLY A 282 17.81 -19.00 -43.88
N GLY A 283 18.31 -20.17 -43.56
CA GLY A 283 17.66 -21.13 -42.68
C GLY A 283 18.59 -21.55 -41.56
N SER A 284 18.26 -21.24 -40.33
CA SER A 284 18.89 -21.79 -39.16
C SER A 284 18.40 -23.23 -38.94
N ALA A 285 19.31 -24.16 -39.01
CA ALA A 285 19.04 -25.58 -38.74
C ALA A 285 19.00 -25.82 -37.21
N GLY A 286 17.86 -26.31 -36.73
CA GLY A 286 17.74 -26.94 -35.44
C GLY A 286 17.95 -28.44 -35.58
N VAL A 287 19.04 -28.97 -35.02
CA VAL A 287 19.33 -30.41 -34.97
C VAL A 287 18.46 -31.03 -33.86
N GLY A 288 17.53 -31.86 -34.22
CA GLY A 288 16.84 -32.76 -33.28
C GLY A 288 17.59 -34.07 -33.14
N ILE A 289 18.00 -34.40 -31.92
CA ILE A 289 18.50 -35.73 -31.60
C ILE A 289 17.33 -36.55 -31.04
N VAL A 290 17.12 -37.72 -31.64
CA VAL A 290 16.20 -38.75 -31.21
C VAL A 290 16.92 -39.67 -30.22
N TYR A 291 16.29 -39.93 -29.07
CA TYR A 291 16.26 -41.22 -28.40
C TYR A 291 14.92 -41.40 -27.69
#